data_c2ca9cae2748fa2d4df99a40fbf416b7
#
_entry.id   c2ca9cae2748fa2d4df99a40fbf416b7
#
_cell.length_a   1.000
_cell.length_b   1.000
_cell.length_c   1.000
_cell.angle_alpha   90.00
_cell.angle_beta   90.00
_cell.angle_gamma   90.00
#
_symmetry.space_group_name_H-M   'P 1'
#
loop_
_entity.id
_entity.type
_entity.pdbx_description
1 polymer ?
#
loop_
_entity_poly.entity_id
_entity_poly.type
_entity_poly.pdbx_seq_one_letter_code
_entity_poly.pdbx_strand_id
1 'polypeptide(L)'
;MSALDFTHRFIPATGESHRVLLLLHGTGGDENDLLPLGRQLDPQAALLSPRGKVLENGMPRFFRRFAEGVFDEEDVLRRASELADFVTAAAAEYRFHPADVVALGYSNGANIAAAMLLLRPEVLSRAILLRAMVPLSQPPAADLTGKQVLISAGSHDPIISAENAQQLAALLGDRGATVDLQIQQASHGLVPEDLQLAKEFLTRSV
;
A
#
# COMPACT_ATOMS: atom_id res chain seq x y z
N MET A 1 -11.36 9.74 -20.42
CA MET A 1 -10.57 10.27 -19.28
C MET A 1 -9.14 9.83 -19.50
N SER A 2 -8.14 10.64 -19.17
CA SER A 2 -6.72 10.21 -19.26
C SER A 2 -6.49 9.03 -18.34
N ALA A 3 -5.75 8.01 -18.79
CA ALA A 3 -5.41 6.85 -17.97
C ALA A 3 -4.55 7.22 -16.73
N LEU A 4 -3.95 8.43 -16.73
CA LEU A 4 -3.17 9.01 -15.62
C LEU A 4 -3.95 10.14 -14.91
N ASP A 5 -5.17 9.87 -14.49
CA ASP A 5 -6.05 10.90 -13.92
C ASP A 5 -5.88 11.14 -12.40
N PHE A 6 -4.87 10.52 -11.76
CA PHE A 6 -4.44 10.86 -10.40
C PHE A 6 -3.46 12.03 -10.41
N THR A 7 -3.65 13.00 -9.53
CA THR A 7 -2.55 13.91 -9.16
C THR A 7 -1.45 13.05 -8.55
N HIS A 8 -0.23 13.11 -9.11
CA HIS A 8 0.84 12.22 -8.66
C HIS A 8 2.23 12.83 -8.88
N ARG A 9 3.22 12.21 -8.23
CA ARG A 9 4.65 12.39 -8.52
C ARG A 9 5.21 11.10 -9.10
N PHE A 10 6.05 11.26 -10.09
CA PHE A 10 6.94 10.22 -10.56
C PHE A 10 8.38 10.71 -10.50
N ILE A 11 9.24 9.98 -9.81
CA ILE A 11 10.67 10.25 -9.74
C ILE A 11 11.37 9.02 -10.29
N PRO A 12 12.10 9.13 -11.42
CA PRO A 12 12.77 7.99 -12.04
C PRO A 12 13.77 7.30 -11.12
N ALA A 13 14.01 6.01 -11.35
CA ALA A 13 15.07 5.26 -10.72
C ALA A 13 16.45 5.87 -11.06
N THR A 14 17.41 5.65 -10.17
CA THR A 14 18.80 6.00 -10.40
C THR A 14 19.64 4.73 -10.46
N GLY A 15 20.70 4.73 -11.27
CA GLY A 15 21.54 3.54 -11.44
C GLY A 15 20.82 2.40 -12.17
N GLU A 16 21.04 1.16 -11.72
CA GLU A 16 20.55 -0.07 -12.34
C GLU A 16 19.28 -0.63 -11.67
N SER A 17 18.66 0.11 -10.75
CA SER A 17 17.45 -0.35 -10.07
C SER A 17 16.25 -0.37 -11.01
N HIS A 18 15.56 -1.50 -11.09
CA HIS A 18 14.27 -1.63 -11.78
C HIS A 18 13.08 -1.43 -10.84
N ARG A 19 13.31 -1.42 -9.51
CA ARG A 19 12.22 -1.32 -8.52
C ARG A 19 11.48 0.00 -8.60
N VAL A 20 10.16 -0.11 -8.50
CA VAL A 20 9.25 1.03 -8.36
C VAL A 20 8.54 0.96 -7.02
N LEU A 21 8.72 1.95 -6.16
CA LEU A 21 7.94 2.08 -4.93
C LEU A 21 6.66 2.87 -5.23
N LEU A 22 5.51 2.20 -5.15
CA LEU A 22 4.20 2.83 -5.17
C LEU A 22 3.89 3.33 -3.75
N LEU A 23 3.94 4.64 -3.55
CA LEU A 23 3.82 5.29 -2.23
C LEU A 23 2.38 5.74 -2.01
N LEU A 24 1.71 5.15 -1.00
CA LEU A 24 0.29 5.39 -0.73
C LEU A 24 0.14 6.01 0.67
N HIS A 25 -0.14 7.31 0.70
CA HIS A 25 -0.18 8.13 1.91
C HIS A 25 -1.35 7.77 2.85
N GLY A 26 -1.23 8.13 4.12
CA GLY A 26 -2.32 8.08 5.09
C GLY A 26 -3.34 9.20 4.88
N THR A 27 -4.42 9.20 5.69
CA THR A 27 -5.43 10.27 5.68
C THR A 27 -4.79 11.63 5.92
N GLY A 28 -5.06 12.59 5.06
CA GLY A 28 -4.55 13.97 5.14
C GLY A 28 -3.20 14.19 4.46
N GLY A 29 -2.50 13.11 4.05
CA GLY A 29 -1.31 13.21 3.23
C GLY A 29 -1.61 13.50 1.76
N ASP A 30 -0.56 13.70 0.96
CA ASP A 30 -0.65 13.94 -0.48
C ASP A 30 0.44 13.19 -1.26
N GLU A 31 0.60 13.49 -2.52
CA GLU A 31 1.60 12.87 -3.40
C GLU A 31 3.06 13.19 -3.05
N ASN A 32 3.31 14.09 -2.09
CA ASN A 32 4.66 14.42 -1.64
C ASN A 32 5.02 13.77 -0.30
N ASP A 33 4.02 13.34 0.45
CA ASP A 33 4.12 12.98 1.88
C ASP A 33 5.11 11.84 2.14
N LEU A 34 5.05 10.76 1.35
CA LEU A 34 5.91 9.60 1.53
C LEU A 34 7.18 9.60 0.65
N LEU A 35 7.43 10.65 -0.14
CA LEU A 35 8.65 10.72 -0.97
C LEU A 35 9.94 10.65 -0.14
N PRO A 36 10.07 11.37 1.00
CA PRO A 36 11.25 11.25 1.85
C PRO A 36 11.44 9.83 2.40
N LEU A 37 10.35 9.18 2.81
CA LEU A 37 10.38 7.79 3.28
C LEU A 37 10.83 6.83 2.17
N GLY A 38 10.26 6.94 0.98
CA GLY A 38 10.66 6.12 -0.18
C GLY A 38 12.16 6.25 -0.48
N ARG A 39 12.70 7.45 -0.48
CA ARG A 39 14.14 7.70 -0.69
C ARG A 39 15.02 7.16 0.43
N GLN A 40 14.53 7.19 1.68
CA GLN A 40 15.26 6.61 2.80
C GLN A 40 15.29 5.08 2.76
N LEU A 41 14.23 4.44 2.26
CA LEU A 41 14.11 2.99 2.16
C LEU A 41 14.92 2.43 0.99
N ASP A 42 14.79 3.04 -0.19
CA ASP A 42 15.54 2.67 -1.40
C ASP A 42 15.92 3.93 -2.20
N PRO A 43 17.14 4.44 -2.02
CA PRO A 43 17.60 5.64 -2.71
C PRO A 43 17.63 5.52 -4.24
N GLN A 44 17.70 4.30 -4.77
CA GLN A 44 17.83 4.06 -6.22
C GLN A 44 16.50 3.74 -6.90
N ALA A 45 15.46 3.34 -6.16
CA ALA A 45 14.17 2.98 -6.74
C ALA A 45 13.48 4.17 -7.43
N ALA A 46 12.69 3.89 -8.45
CA ALA A 46 11.70 4.85 -8.91
C ALA A 46 10.60 5.03 -7.86
N LEU A 47 10.07 6.25 -7.74
CA LEU A 47 8.97 6.54 -6.83
C LEU A 47 7.74 6.97 -7.64
N LEU A 48 6.62 6.27 -7.45
CA LEU A 48 5.31 6.61 -7.99
C LEU A 48 4.39 6.92 -6.81
N SER A 49 3.96 8.17 -6.66
CA SER A 49 3.23 8.62 -5.48
C SER A 49 1.95 9.36 -5.91
N PRO A 50 0.80 8.67 -5.98
CA PRO A 50 -0.49 9.30 -6.27
C PRO A 50 -1.12 9.91 -5.02
N ARG A 51 -1.91 10.98 -5.23
CA ARG A 51 -2.82 11.55 -4.22
C ARG A 51 -4.16 10.84 -4.26
N GLY A 52 -4.70 10.43 -3.12
CA GLY A 52 -6.06 9.91 -3.01
C GLY A 52 -7.10 10.92 -3.48
N LYS A 53 -8.11 10.45 -4.23
CA LYS A 53 -9.11 11.29 -4.91
C LYS A 53 -10.29 11.72 -4.02
N VAL A 54 -10.41 11.16 -2.83
CA VAL A 54 -11.50 11.45 -1.90
C VAL A 54 -11.06 12.55 -0.93
N LEU A 55 -11.95 13.51 -0.65
CA LEU A 55 -11.75 14.51 0.39
C LEU A 55 -12.70 14.25 1.55
N GLU A 56 -12.14 14.03 2.73
CA GLU A 56 -12.86 13.94 3.99
C GLU A 56 -12.49 15.17 4.84
N ASN A 57 -13.40 16.13 4.96
CA ASN A 57 -13.13 17.41 5.64
C ASN A 57 -11.89 18.15 5.11
N GLY A 58 -11.68 18.11 3.80
CA GLY A 58 -10.51 18.68 3.14
C GLY A 58 -9.24 17.82 3.18
N MET A 59 -9.26 16.69 3.87
CA MET A 59 -8.13 15.76 3.94
C MET A 59 -8.19 14.71 2.82
N PRO A 60 -7.16 14.57 1.97
CA PRO A 60 -7.14 13.54 0.94
C PRO A 60 -7.12 12.12 1.54
N ARG A 61 -7.86 11.22 0.87
CA ARG A 61 -7.95 9.79 1.15
C ARG A 61 -8.07 9.01 -0.16
N PHE A 62 -7.70 7.74 -0.13
CA PHE A 62 -7.89 6.87 -1.30
C PHE A 62 -9.34 6.40 -1.45
N PHE A 63 -10.08 6.22 -0.35
CA PHE A 63 -11.48 5.81 -0.35
C PHE A 63 -12.24 6.40 0.83
N ARG A 64 -13.60 6.42 0.72
CA ARG A 64 -14.49 6.92 1.76
C ARG A 64 -14.61 5.94 2.93
N ARG A 65 -14.96 6.48 4.09
CA ARG A 65 -15.39 5.74 5.27
C ARG A 65 -16.65 6.37 5.85
N PHE A 66 -17.45 5.57 6.57
CA PHE A 66 -18.60 6.06 7.32
C PHE A 66 -18.19 6.52 8.73
N ALA A 67 -17.21 5.86 9.31
CA ALA A 67 -16.61 6.21 10.60
C ALA A 67 -15.16 5.65 10.63
N GLU A 68 -14.43 5.96 11.70
CA GLU A 68 -13.13 5.33 11.94
C GLU A 68 -13.30 3.81 12.04
N GLY A 69 -12.52 3.07 11.26
CA GLY A 69 -12.62 1.61 11.16
C GLY A 69 -13.83 1.07 10.39
N VAL A 70 -14.75 1.92 9.89
CA VAL A 70 -15.94 1.50 9.14
C VAL A 70 -15.89 2.05 7.72
N PHE A 71 -15.46 1.22 6.78
CA PHE A 71 -15.23 1.62 5.39
C PHE A 71 -16.51 1.58 4.54
N ASP A 72 -16.58 2.49 3.56
CA ASP A 72 -17.51 2.37 2.44
C ASP A 72 -16.90 1.35 1.46
N GLU A 73 -17.27 0.07 1.64
CA GLU A 73 -16.67 -1.04 0.87
C GLU A 73 -16.92 -0.93 -0.63
N GLU A 74 -18.06 -0.37 -1.06
CA GLU A 74 -18.31 -0.11 -2.48
C GLU A 74 -17.31 0.90 -3.04
N ASP A 75 -16.99 1.94 -2.26
CA ASP A 75 -15.96 2.89 -2.66
C ASP A 75 -14.54 2.27 -2.61
N VAL A 76 -14.25 1.40 -1.63
CA VAL A 76 -12.98 0.63 -1.59
C VAL A 76 -12.81 -0.18 -2.88
N LEU A 77 -13.81 -0.97 -3.29
CA LEU A 77 -13.79 -1.80 -4.49
C LEU A 77 -13.51 -0.96 -5.74
N ARG A 78 -14.25 0.13 -5.89
CA ARG A 78 -14.11 1.04 -7.02
C ARG A 78 -12.74 1.71 -7.06
N ARG A 79 -12.29 2.29 -5.92
CA ARG A 79 -11.05 3.04 -5.83
C ARG A 79 -9.81 2.17 -5.96
N ALA A 80 -9.84 0.95 -5.44
CA ALA A 80 -8.75 0.00 -5.63
C ALA A 80 -8.58 -0.37 -7.10
N SER A 81 -9.69 -0.57 -7.83
CA SER A 81 -9.65 -0.83 -9.28
C SER A 81 -9.14 0.38 -10.07
N GLU A 82 -9.63 1.60 -9.76
CA GLU A 82 -9.14 2.83 -10.39
C GLU A 82 -7.64 3.04 -10.15
N LEU A 83 -7.15 2.76 -8.94
CA LEU A 83 -5.72 2.88 -8.61
C LEU A 83 -4.88 1.83 -9.33
N ALA A 84 -5.38 0.61 -9.47
CA ALA A 84 -4.72 -0.45 -10.23
C ALA A 84 -4.60 -0.08 -11.73
N ASP A 85 -5.68 0.47 -12.31
CA ASP A 85 -5.67 0.96 -13.70
C ASP A 85 -4.68 2.12 -13.87
N PHE A 86 -4.61 3.04 -12.90
CA PHE A 86 -3.60 4.10 -12.89
C PHE A 86 -2.18 3.55 -12.86
N VAL A 87 -1.88 2.56 -12.00
CA VAL A 87 -0.54 1.94 -11.94
C VAL A 87 -0.19 1.27 -13.27
N THR A 88 -1.15 0.59 -13.89
CA THR A 88 -0.96 -0.04 -15.20
C THR A 88 -0.66 1.00 -16.29
N ALA A 89 -1.38 2.12 -16.29
CA ALA A 89 -1.15 3.22 -17.23
C ALA A 89 0.21 3.92 -16.96
N ALA A 90 0.58 4.10 -15.69
CA ALA A 90 1.87 4.66 -15.30
C ALA A 90 3.03 3.75 -15.73
N ALA A 91 2.85 2.43 -15.67
CA ALA A 91 3.86 1.48 -16.14
C ALA A 91 4.15 1.67 -17.64
N ALA A 92 3.11 1.87 -18.45
CA ALA A 92 3.26 2.15 -19.88
C ALA A 92 3.91 3.52 -20.14
N GLU A 93 3.47 4.57 -19.45
CA GLU A 93 3.96 5.95 -19.63
C GLU A 93 5.41 6.09 -19.20
N TYR A 94 5.75 5.58 -18.01
CA TYR A 94 7.08 5.73 -17.41
C TYR A 94 8.02 4.57 -17.71
N ARG A 95 7.56 3.57 -18.49
CA ARG A 95 8.34 2.44 -19.01
C ARG A 95 8.97 1.57 -17.92
N PHE A 96 8.19 1.22 -16.90
CA PHE A 96 8.59 0.21 -15.92
C PHE A 96 7.70 -1.04 -16.04
N HIS A 97 8.17 -2.16 -15.50
CA HIS A 97 7.40 -3.40 -15.53
C HIS A 97 6.51 -3.50 -14.28
N PRO A 98 5.21 -3.89 -14.39
CA PRO A 98 4.34 -4.07 -13.24
C PRO A 98 4.89 -5.02 -12.17
N ALA A 99 5.64 -6.06 -12.55
CA ALA A 99 6.30 -6.98 -11.62
C ALA A 99 7.36 -6.31 -10.73
N ASP A 100 7.86 -5.12 -11.11
CA ASP A 100 8.85 -4.37 -10.33
C ASP A 100 8.19 -3.46 -9.27
N VAL A 101 6.85 -3.40 -9.26
CA VAL A 101 6.09 -2.52 -8.36
C VAL A 101 5.98 -3.14 -6.97
N VAL A 102 6.46 -2.42 -5.97
CA VAL A 102 6.29 -2.71 -4.55
C VAL A 102 5.44 -1.60 -3.94
N ALA A 103 4.25 -1.94 -3.43
CA ALA A 103 3.44 -0.95 -2.72
C ALA A 103 4.01 -0.70 -1.32
N LEU A 104 4.12 0.56 -0.94
CA LEU A 104 4.38 1.02 0.43
C LEU A 104 3.21 1.89 0.86
N GLY A 105 2.35 1.36 1.69
CA GLY A 105 1.17 2.07 2.18
C GLY A 105 1.22 2.33 3.68
N TYR A 106 0.68 3.48 4.10
CA TYR A 106 0.48 3.81 5.50
C TYR A 106 -1.00 4.07 5.78
N SER A 107 -1.56 3.42 6.83
CA SER A 107 -2.94 3.62 7.27
C SER A 107 -3.94 3.48 6.12
N ASN A 108 -4.66 4.53 5.71
CA ASN A 108 -5.57 4.52 4.57
C ASN A 108 -4.90 4.02 3.27
N GLY A 109 -3.64 4.41 3.04
CA GLY A 109 -2.83 3.93 1.91
C GLY A 109 -2.46 2.45 2.00
N ALA A 110 -2.24 1.92 3.21
CA ALA A 110 -2.01 0.49 3.41
C ALA A 110 -3.29 -0.33 3.16
N ASN A 111 -4.44 0.21 3.56
CA ASN A 111 -5.73 -0.45 3.35
C ASN A 111 -6.09 -0.54 1.86
N ILE A 112 -5.85 0.52 1.07
CA ILE A 112 -6.11 0.46 -0.37
C ILE A 112 -5.11 -0.47 -1.08
N ALA A 113 -3.85 -0.56 -0.62
CA ALA A 113 -2.88 -1.52 -1.14
C ALA A 113 -3.32 -2.97 -0.86
N ALA A 114 -3.82 -3.26 0.34
CA ALA A 114 -4.39 -4.56 0.69
C ALA A 114 -5.61 -4.90 -0.20
N ALA A 115 -6.49 -3.92 -0.45
CA ALA A 115 -7.62 -4.09 -1.36
C ALA A 115 -7.15 -4.35 -2.81
N MET A 116 -6.10 -3.66 -3.28
CA MET A 116 -5.51 -3.93 -4.61
C MET A 116 -4.97 -5.35 -4.73
N LEU A 117 -4.27 -5.87 -3.70
CA LEU A 117 -3.83 -7.27 -3.71
C LEU A 117 -4.99 -8.25 -3.86
N LEU A 118 -6.11 -7.99 -3.21
CA LEU A 118 -7.30 -8.85 -3.23
C LEU A 118 -8.12 -8.74 -4.51
N LEU A 119 -8.07 -7.59 -5.21
CA LEU A 119 -8.92 -7.32 -6.37
C LEU A 119 -8.17 -7.40 -7.70
N ARG A 120 -6.90 -7.00 -7.70
CA ARG A 120 -6.07 -6.82 -8.89
C ARG A 120 -4.62 -7.30 -8.59
N PRO A 121 -4.47 -8.60 -8.23
CA PRO A 121 -3.18 -9.15 -7.78
C PRO A 121 -2.07 -9.05 -8.84
N GLU A 122 -2.41 -8.91 -10.12
CA GLU A 122 -1.45 -8.79 -11.22
C GLU A 122 -0.65 -7.47 -11.19
N VAL A 123 -1.14 -6.44 -10.49
CA VAL A 123 -0.55 -5.09 -10.50
C VAL A 123 0.59 -4.92 -9.49
N LEU A 124 0.57 -5.72 -8.43
CA LEU A 124 1.56 -5.64 -7.35
C LEU A 124 2.31 -6.96 -7.21
N SER A 125 3.64 -6.92 -7.17
CA SER A 125 4.47 -8.08 -6.85
C SER A 125 4.61 -8.27 -5.34
N ARG A 126 4.78 -7.17 -4.61
CA ARG A 126 5.04 -7.13 -3.17
C ARG A 126 4.32 -5.95 -2.53
N ALA A 127 4.07 -6.03 -1.22
CA ALA A 127 3.51 -4.91 -0.47
C ALA A 127 4.10 -4.78 0.94
N ILE A 128 4.27 -3.54 1.38
CA ILE A 128 4.62 -3.14 2.74
C ILE A 128 3.42 -2.36 3.27
N LEU A 129 2.72 -2.95 4.23
CA LEU A 129 1.47 -2.46 4.79
C LEU A 129 1.70 -1.98 6.23
N LEU A 130 1.85 -0.66 6.40
CA LEU A 130 2.11 -0.05 7.70
C LEU A 130 0.78 0.42 8.31
N ARG A 131 0.41 -0.12 9.47
CA ARG A 131 -0.85 0.19 10.16
C ARG A 131 -2.06 -0.09 9.26
N ALA A 132 -2.14 -1.32 8.73
CA ALA A 132 -3.23 -1.78 7.88
C ALA A 132 -4.28 -2.57 8.67
N MET A 133 -5.52 -2.51 8.19
CA MET A 133 -6.62 -3.34 8.64
C MET A 133 -7.30 -4.05 7.47
N VAL A 134 -8.13 -5.04 7.76
CA VAL A 134 -8.94 -5.75 6.76
C VAL A 134 -9.80 -4.75 5.98
N PRO A 135 -9.61 -4.61 4.65
CA PRO A 135 -10.29 -3.55 3.89
C PRO A 135 -11.72 -3.91 3.45
N LEU A 136 -12.07 -5.19 3.44
CA LEU A 136 -13.36 -5.71 2.94
C LEU A 136 -13.85 -6.83 3.84
N SER A 137 -15.13 -6.80 4.21
CA SER A 137 -15.76 -7.85 5.02
C SER A 137 -15.93 -9.18 4.28
N GLN A 138 -16.15 -9.10 2.96
CA GLN A 138 -16.29 -10.26 2.07
C GLN A 138 -15.40 -10.06 0.83
N PRO A 139 -14.06 -10.21 0.96
CA PRO A 139 -13.18 -10.02 -0.15
C PRO A 139 -13.36 -11.16 -1.18
N PRO A 140 -13.26 -10.86 -2.49
CA PRO A 140 -13.37 -11.88 -3.52
C PRO A 140 -12.26 -12.93 -3.39
N ALA A 141 -12.47 -14.07 -4.04
CA ALA A 141 -11.41 -15.06 -4.20
C ALA A 141 -10.28 -14.44 -5.04
N ALA A 142 -9.06 -14.53 -4.53
CA ALA A 142 -7.85 -14.08 -5.22
C ALA A 142 -6.76 -15.14 -5.06
N ASP A 143 -5.95 -15.33 -6.08
CA ASP A 143 -4.72 -16.12 -5.98
C ASP A 143 -3.55 -15.17 -5.76
N LEU A 144 -2.96 -15.24 -4.57
CA LEU A 144 -1.81 -14.45 -4.17
C LEU A 144 -0.52 -15.29 -4.14
N THR A 145 -0.52 -16.44 -4.79
CA THR A 145 0.69 -17.29 -4.89
C THR A 145 1.85 -16.49 -5.47
N GLY A 146 3.00 -16.54 -4.79
CA GLY A 146 4.20 -15.78 -5.15
C GLY A 146 4.20 -14.31 -4.70
N LYS A 147 3.13 -13.79 -4.10
CA LYS A 147 3.13 -12.46 -3.51
C LYS A 147 3.81 -12.47 -2.14
N GLN A 148 4.56 -11.43 -1.84
CA GLN A 148 5.19 -11.22 -0.54
C GLN A 148 4.62 -9.98 0.11
N VAL A 149 4.22 -10.07 1.37
CA VAL A 149 3.59 -8.97 2.10
C VAL A 149 4.23 -8.82 3.48
N LEU A 150 4.73 -7.63 3.78
CA LEU A 150 5.09 -7.22 5.13
C LEU A 150 3.91 -6.44 5.73
N ILE A 151 3.44 -6.84 6.89
CA ILE A 151 2.47 -6.08 7.68
C ILE A 151 3.15 -5.63 8.97
N SER A 152 3.19 -4.32 9.25
CA SER A 152 3.63 -3.79 10.54
C SER A 152 2.48 -3.09 11.26
N ALA A 153 2.14 -3.60 12.45
CA ALA A 153 1.07 -3.12 13.31
C ALA A 153 1.60 -2.62 14.65
N GLY A 154 0.89 -1.68 15.28
CA GLY A 154 1.20 -1.20 16.63
C GLY A 154 0.41 -1.98 17.70
N SER A 155 1.08 -2.43 18.77
CA SER A 155 0.42 -3.13 19.88
C SER A 155 -0.48 -2.22 20.74
N HIS A 156 -0.30 -0.90 20.63
CA HIS A 156 -1.07 0.12 21.35
C HIS A 156 -1.76 1.08 20.37
N ASP A 157 -2.04 0.61 19.13
CA ASP A 157 -2.72 1.42 18.13
C ASP A 157 -4.21 1.58 18.53
N PRO A 158 -4.70 2.81 18.79
CA PRO A 158 -6.07 3.04 19.19
C PRO A 158 -7.07 2.91 18.04
N ILE A 159 -6.59 2.86 16.79
CA ILE A 159 -7.41 2.82 15.58
C ILE A 159 -7.50 1.38 15.04
N ILE A 160 -6.38 0.65 15.04
CA ILE A 160 -6.26 -0.67 14.43
C ILE A 160 -5.72 -1.65 15.47
N SER A 161 -6.55 -2.58 15.90
CA SER A 161 -6.11 -3.59 16.87
C SER A 161 -5.13 -4.59 16.23
N ALA A 162 -4.27 -5.16 17.08
CA ALA A 162 -3.35 -6.21 16.65
C ALA A 162 -4.10 -7.44 16.08
N GLU A 163 -5.28 -7.74 16.61
CA GLU A 163 -6.13 -8.84 16.14
C GLU A 163 -6.63 -8.59 14.71
N ASN A 164 -6.96 -7.33 14.36
CA ASN A 164 -7.36 -7.01 12.98
C ASN A 164 -6.18 -7.16 12.01
N ALA A 165 -4.97 -6.76 12.41
CA ALA A 165 -3.77 -7.00 11.61
C ALA A 165 -3.47 -8.50 11.45
N GLN A 166 -3.70 -9.32 12.48
CA GLN A 166 -3.60 -10.79 12.40
C GLN A 166 -4.65 -11.38 11.44
N GLN A 167 -5.88 -10.87 11.48
CA GLN A 167 -6.94 -11.27 10.54
C GLN A 167 -6.56 -10.93 9.09
N LEU A 168 -5.97 -9.75 8.84
CA LEU A 168 -5.47 -9.38 7.51
C LEU A 168 -4.35 -10.32 7.07
N ALA A 169 -3.40 -10.65 7.96
CA ALA A 169 -2.31 -11.57 7.64
C ALA A 169 -2.83 -12.97 7.30
N ALA A 170 -3.78 -13.50 8.07
CA ALA A 170 -4.43 -14.78 7.79
C ALA A 170 -5.18 -14.73 6.46
N LEU A 171 -5.96 -13.68 6.22
CA LEU A 171 -6.72 -13.48 4.98
C LEU A 171 -5.85 -13.53 3.72
N LEU A 172 -4.68 -12.87 3.74
CA LEU A 172 -3.74 -12.87 2.62
C LEU A 172 -2.98 -14.20 2.51
N GLY A 173 -2.59 -14.80 3.65
CA GLY A 173 -1.91 -16.09 3.72
C GLY A 173 -2.79 -17.23 3.19
N ASP A 174 -4.07 -17.28 3.56
CA ASP A 174 -5.03 -18.29 3.08
C ASP A 174 -5.24 -18.22 1.56
N ARG A 175 -4.86 -17.11 0.94
CA ARG A 175 -4.88 -16.90 -0.53
C ARG A 175 -3.53 -17.17 -1.21
N GLY A 176 -2.55 -17.67 -0.47
CA GLY A 176 -1.25 -18.07 -1.01
C GLY A 176 -0.14 -17.02 -0.91
N ALA A 177 -0.38 -15.86 -0.30
CA ALA A 177 0.69 -14.91 -0.06
C ALA A 177 1.66 -15.38 1.04
N THR A 178 2.94 -15.06 0.88
CA THR A 178 3.91 -15.15 1.97
C THR A 178 3.83 -13.88 2.80
N VAL A 179 3.30 -13.98 4.02
CA VAL A 179 3.06 -12.82 4.89
C VAL A 179 4.03 -12.82 6.06
N ASP A 180 4.72 -11.69 6.24
CA ASP A 180 5.56 -11.37 7.39
C ASP A 180 4.79 -10.36 8.27
N LEU A 181 4.19 -10.82 9.37
CA LEU A 181 3.47 -9.95 10.31
C LEU A 181 4.37 -9.59 11.48
N GLN A 182 4.56 -8.31 11.71
CA GLN A 182 5.33 -7.75 12.80
C GLN A 182 4.46 -6.82 13.66
N ILE A 183 4.43 -7.06 14.97
CA ILE A 183 3.69 -6.22 15.92
C ILE A 183 4.72 -5.45 16.77
N GLN A 184 4.74 -4.14 16.57
CA GLN A 184 5.67 -3.22 17.23
C GLN A 184 5.09 -2.68 18.54
N GLN A 185 5.95 -2.34 19.49
CA GLN A 185 5.56 -1.57 20.70
C GLN A 185 5.30 -0.11 20.32
N ALA A 186 4.23 0.14 19.58
CA ALA A 186 3.90 1.43 18.98
C ALA A 186 2.40 1.70 18.99
N SER A 187 2.04 2.96 18.87
CA SER A 187 0.70 3.45 18.56
C SER A 187 0.48 3.43 17.03
N HIS A 188 -0.45 4.27 16.52
CA HIS A 188 -0.71 4.41 15.09
C HIS A 188 0.47 5.04 14.32
N GLY A 189 1.27 5.88 14.95
CA GLY A 189 2.46 6.49 14.34
C GLY A 189 3.54 5.47 13.98
N LEU A 190 4.34 5.82 12.97
CA LEU A 190 5.49 5.01 12.56
C LEU A 190 6.65 5.17 13.56
N VAL A 191 7.38 4.09 13.77
CA VAL A 191 8.58 4.03 14.62
C VAL A 191 9.80 3.60 13.79
N PRO A 192 11.04 3.81 14.28
CA PRO A 192 12.24 3.42 13.54
C PRO A 192 12.28 1.95 13.14
N GLU A 193 11.69 1.06 13.94
CA GLU A 193 11.59 -0.36 13.68
C GLU A 193 10.77 -0.67 12.42
N ASP A 194 9.73 0.10 12.11
CA ASP A 194 8.95 -0.03 10.88
C ASP A 194 9.83 0.21 9.64
N LEU A 195 10.71 1.21 9.71
CA LEU A 195 11.63 1.55 8.64
C LEU A 195 12.69 0.47 8.45
N GLN A 196 13.20 -0.07 9.55
CA GLN A 196 14.18 -1.15 9.53
C GLN A 196 13.59 -2.40 8.86
N LEU A 197 12.38 -2.81 9.28
CA LEU A 197 11.67 -3.94 8.70
C LEU A 197 11.38 -3.75 7.21
N ALA A 198 10.95 -2.54 6.81
CA ALA A 198 10.70 -2.22 5.42
C ALA A 198 11.98 -2.32 4.58
N LYS A 199 13.13 -1.83 5.08
CA LYS A 199 14.44 -1.97 4.41
C LYS A 199 14.83 -3.44 4.24
N GLU A 200 14.75 -4.22 5.31
CA GLU A 200 15.06 -5.64 5.28
C GLU A 200 14.17 -6.39 4.29
N PHE A 201 12.88 -6.08 4.29
CA PHE A 201 11.93 -6.66 3.34
C PHE A 201 12.29 -6.34 1.89
N LEU A 202 12.70 -5.11 1.60
CA LEU A 202 13.11 -4.70 0.25
C LEU A 202 14.41 -5.37 -0.23
N THR A 203 15.29 -5.79 0.69
CA THR A 203 16.56 -6.47 0.34
C THR A 203 16.41 -7.98 0.15
N ARG A 204 15.31 -8.60 0.60
CA ARG A 204 15.06 -10.04 0.39
C ARG A 204 14.89 -10.32 -1.10
N SER A 205 15.59 -11.33 -1.59
CA SER A 205 15.39 -11.85 -2.96
C SER A 205 13.99 -12.46 -3.11
N VAL A 206 13.42 -12.31 -4.28
CA VAL A 206 12.16 -12.96 -4.67
C VAL A 206 12.41 -14.40 -5.05
#